data_278feb00ba48a04bc339bb316ce9f42d
#
_entry.id   278feb00ba48a04bc339bb316ce9f42d
#
_cell.length_a   1.000
_cell.length_b   1.000
_cell.length_c   1.000
_cell.angle_alpha   90.00
_cell.angle_beta   90.00
_cell.angle_gamma   90.00
#
_symmetry.space_group_name_H-M   'P 1'
#
loop_
_entity.id
_entity.type
_entity.pdbx_description
1 polymer ?
#
loop_
_entity_poly.entity_id
_entity_poly.type
_entity_poly.pdbx_seq_one_letter_code
_entity_poly.pdbx_strand_id
1 'polypeptide(L)' 'MNRLIIVCEGETEQEFCKDVLASYFREKNIYLEYPTIKH' A
#
# COMPACT_ATOMS: atom_id res chain seq x y z
N MET A 1 8.02 13.42 6.77
CA MET A 1 7.59 12.08 6.36
C MET A 1 6.43 12.18 5.38
N ASN A 2 6.54 11.49 4.27
CA ASN A 2 5.49 11.49 3.24
C ASN A 2 4.57 10.30 3.43
N ARG A 3 3.33 10.45 3.00
CA ARG A 3 2.35 9.38 3.08
C ARG A 3 1.69 9.17 1.72
N LEU A 4 1.57 7.93 1.31
CA LEU A 4 0.94 7.56 0.06
C LEU A 4 -0.21 6.62 0.35
N ILE A 5 -1.36 6.87 -0.26
CA ILE A 5 -2.53 6.03 -0.07
C ILE A 5 -2.89 5.40 -1.41
N ILE A 6 -2.90 4.08 -1.45
CA ILE A 6 -3.29 3.34 -2.64
C ILE A 6 -4.57 2.57 -2.33
N VAL A 7 -5.64 2.90 -3.03
CA VAL A 7 -6.91 2.23 -2.83
C VAL A 7 -6.93 0.94 -3.64
N CYS A 8 -7.13 -0.19 -2.96
CA CYS A 8 -7.13 -1.50 -3.59
C CYS A 8 -8.55 -2.01 -3.77
N GLU A 9 -8.80 -2.67 -4.90
CA GLU A 9 -10.12 -3.21 -5.17
C GLU A 9 -10.30 -4.64 -4.68
N GLY A 10 -9.21 -5.34 -4.38
CA GLY A 10 -9.28 -6.72 -3.95
C GLY A 10 -8.10 -7.11 -3.07
N GLU A 11 -8.19 -8.32 -2.50
CA GLU A 11 -7.16 -8.82 -1.60
C GLU A 11 -5.82 -9.05 -2.30
N THR A 12 -5.85 -9.45 -3.57
CA THR A 12 -4.63 -9.71 -4.31
C THR A 12 -3.81 -8.43 -4.45
N GLU A 13 -4.48 -7.33 -4.78
CA GLU A 13 -3.80 -6.06 -4.89
C GLU A 13 -3.28 -5.59 -3.55
N GLN A 14 -4.06 -5.81 -2.50
CA GLN A 14 -3.66 -5.41 -1.17
C GLN A 14 -2.41 -6.18 -0.71
N GLU A 15 -2.36 -7.47 -1.01
CA GLU A 15 -1.19 -8.26 -0.67
C GLU A 15 0.05 -7.81 -1.43
N PHE A 16 -0.13 -7.45 -2.69
CA PHE A 16 0.98 -6.94 -3.49
C PHE A 16 1.53 -5.64 -2.87
N CYS A 17 0.64 -4.74 -2.48
CA CYS A 17 1.05 -3.50 -1.85
C CYS A 17 1.78 -3.76 -0.54
N LYS A 18 1.26 -4.70 0.24
CA LYS A 18 1.85 -5.03 1.52
C LYS A 18 3.23 -5.67 1.38
N ASP A 19 3.36 -6.62 0.46
CA ASP A 19 4.59 -7.41 0.35
C ASP A 19 5.69 -6.72 -0.44
N VAL A 20 5.32 -5.97 -1.46
CA VAL A 20 6.28 -5.39 -2.38
C VAL A 20 6.42 -3.88 -2.20
N LEU A 21 5.30 -3.17 -2.34
CA LEU A 21 5.34 -1.72 -2.33
C LEU A 21 5.61 -1.12 -0.95
N ALA A 22 5.11 -1.74 0.09
CA ALA A 22 5.33 -1.23 1.44
C ALA A 22 6.82 -1.22 1.79
N SER A 23 7.52 -2.29 1.42
CA SER A 23 8.96 -2.39 1.64
C SER A 23 9.70 -1.32 0.84
N TYR A 24 9.34 -1.19 -0.42
CA TYR A 24 9.98 -0.25 -1.32
C TYR A 24 9.84 1.19 -0.81
N PHE A 25 8.63 1.57 -0.42
CA PHE A 25 8.37 2.93 0.04
C PHE A 25 8.95 3.19 1.43
N ARG A 26 9.04 2.15 2.25
CA ARG A 26 9.64 2.31 3.57
C ARG A 26 11.11 2.72 3.44
N GLU A 27 11.82 2.16 2.48
CA GLU A 27 13.21 2.53 2.26
C GLU A 27 13.35 3.98 1.81
N LYS A 28 12.31 4.55 1.25
CA LYS A 28 12.29 5.94 0.81
C LYS A 28 11.68 6.88 1.84
N ASN A 29 11.42 6.39 3.05
CA ASN A 29 10.79 7.16 4.13
C ASN A 29 9.39 7.63 3.76
N ILE A 30 8.65 6.78 3.06
CA ILE A 30 7.27 7.05 2.70
C ILE A 30 6.38 6.04 3.41
N TYR A 31 5.36 6.52 4.11
CA TYR A 31 4.41 5.65 4.77
C TYR A 31 3.32 5.29 3.78
N LEU A 32 3.13 4.01 3.53
CA LEU A 32 2.15 3.53 2.57
C LEU A 32 0.90 2.99 3.28
N GLU A 33 -0.25 3.47 2.85
CA GLU A 33 -1.53 2.93 3.29
C GLU A 33 -2.21 2.30 2.08
N TYR A 34 -2.82 1.13 2.29
CA TYR A 34 -3.44 0.39 1.19
C TYR A 34 -4.81 -0.17 1.60
N PRO A 35 -5.78 0.71 1.83
CA PRO A 35 -7.12 0.25 2.21
C PRO A 35 -7.82 -0.45 1.06
N THR A 36 -8.75 -1.35 1.40
CA THR A 36 -9.57 -2.00 0.40
C THR A 36 -10.95 -1.38 0.36
N ILE A 37 -11.54 -1.36 -0.84
CA ILE A 37 -12.92 -0.91 -1.00
C ILE A 37 -13.83 -2.12 -0.88
N LYS A 38 -14.84 -2.02 -0.05
CA LYS A 38 -15.86 -3.07 0.03
C LYS A 38 -17.07 -2.63 -0.77
N HIS A 39 -17.52 -3.49 -1.62
CA HIS A 39 -18.73 -3.26 -2.40
C HIS A 39 -19.93 -3.86 -1.71
#